data_b363b0e1e953c64654a307d0f5ae1b18
#
_entry.id   b363b0e1e953c64654a307d0f5ae1b18
#
_cell.length_a   1.000
_cell.length_b   1.000
_cell.length_c   1.000
_cell.angle_alpha   90.00
_cell.angle_beta   90.00
_cell.angle_gamma   90.00
#
_symmetry.space_group_name_H-M   'P 1'
#
loop_
_entity.id
_entity.type
_entity.pdbx_description
1 polymer ?
#
loop_
_entity_poly.entity_id
_entity_poly.type
_entity_poly.pdbx_seq_one_letter_code
_entity_poly.pdbx_strand_id
1 'polypeptide(L)'
;SRRNSRQHGKIRDKAMKKEEIRMNFLEERILKDGIIKDGNVLKVDSFLNHQMDIELFDQMGAEFKKRFADRPINKILTIEASGIGIACVVAQHFGVPVVFAKKSKSINIEGEMYTAEVESFTHKCKNQVIVAKKFLSGEDHVLIIDDFLANGCALQGLIQIVKSAGGTVEGIGIAIEKGFQTGGTVIR
;
A
#
# COMPACT_ATOMS: atom_id res chain seq x y z
N SER A 1 23.50 28.36 25.25
CA SER A 1 22.20 27.65 25.14
C SER A 1 21.36 28.08 23.91
N ARG A 2 21.54 29.28 23.34
CA ARG A 2 20.80 29.76 22.15
C ARG A 2 21.37 29.33 20.78
N ARG A 3 22.58 28.79 20.72
CA ARG A 3 23.19 28.30 19.47
C ARG A 3 22.73 26.87 19.11
N ASN A 4 22.44 26.01 20.09
CA ASN A 4 22.02 24.64 19.86
C ASN A 4 20.56 24.51 19.36
N SER A 5 19.66 25.39 19.78
CA SER A 5 18.26 25.37 19.35
C SER A 5 18.08 25.77 17.87
N ARG A 6 18.95 26.68 17.36
CA ARG A 6 18.90 27.09 15.94
C ARG A 6 19.46 26.04 14.98
N GLN A 7 20.40 25.20 15.42
CA GLN A 7 20.91 24.08 14.58
C GLN A 7 19.91 22.93 14.51
N HIS A 8 19.21 22.60 15.60
CA HIS A 8 18.19 21.57 15.59
C HIS A 8 16.96 21.94 14.75
N GLY A 9 16.56 23.21 14.75
CA GLY A 9 15.50 23.71 13.88
C GLY A 9 15.86 23.63 12.39
N LYS A 10 17.08 24.00 12.01
CA LYS A 10 17.56 23.94 10.63
C LYS A 10 17.76 22.51 10.13
N ILE A 11 18.09 21.57 11.00
CA ILE A 11 18.22 20.14 10.64
C ILE A 11 16.83 19.50 10.47
N ARG A 12 15.87 19.84 11.32
CA ARG A 12 14.46 19.41 11.17
C ARG A 12 13.82 19.97 9.90
N ASP A 13 13.98 21.27 9.63
CA ASP A 13 13.47 21.89 8.40
C ASP A 13 14.12 21.31 7.13
N LYS A 14 15.41 20.94 7.19
CA LYS A 14 16.11 20.32 6.07
C LYS A 14 15.73 18.86 5.88
N ALA A 15 15.42 18.14 6.97
CA ALA A 15 14.91 16.76 6.91
C ALA A 15 13.45 16.74 6.42
N MET A 16 12.58 17.63 6.94
CA MET A 16 11.20 17.79 6.47
C MET A 16 11.13 18.22 5.00
N LYS A 17 11.95 19.18 4.55
CA LYS A 17 12.06 19.53 3.12
C LYS A 17 12.57 18.38 2.26
N LYS A 18 13.39 17.50 2.80
CA LYS A 18 13.90 16.33 2.07
C LYS A 18 12.88 15.20 1.98
N GLU A 19 11.97 15.09 2.94
CA GLU A 19 10.82 14.16 2.86
C GLU A 19 9.71 14.69 1.96
N GLU A 20 9.37 15.97 2.00
CA GLU A 20 8.42 16.60 1.07
C GLU A 20 8.83 16.47 -0.41
N ILE A 21 10.12 16.55 -0.72
CA ILE A 21 10.62 16.41 -2.10
C ILE A 21 10.51 14.97 -2.64
N ARG A 22 10.37 13.94 -1.79
CA ARG A 22 10.46 12.53 -2.20
C ARG A 22 9.19 11.92 -2.81
N MET A 23 8.02 12.53 -2.66
CA MET A 23 6.75 12.08 -3.26
C MET A 23 6.15 13.11 -4.22
N ASN A 24 6.93 14.10 -4.64
CA ASN A 24 6.47 15.26 -5.41
C ASN A 24 5.85 14.86 -6.76
N PHE A 25 6.36 13.82 -7.42
CA PHE A 25 5.84 13.39 -8.72
C PHE A 25 4.40 12.85 -8.65
N LEU A 26 4.03 12.13 -7.58
CA LEU A 26 2.67 11.61 -7.39
C LEU A 26 1.71 12.72 -6.97
N GLU A 27 2.12 13.58 -6.06
CA GLU A 27 1.34 14.76 -5.64
C GLU A 27 1.10 15.71 -6.82
N GLU A 28 2.10 16.00 -7.61
CA GLU A 28 1.97 16.79 -8.84
C GLU A 28 0.99 16.17 -9.82
N ARG A 29 1.03 14.85 -9.99
CA ARG A 29 0.09 14.15 -10.85
C ARG A 29 -1.35 14.20 -10.32
N ILE A 30 -1.55 14.06 -9.02
CA ILE A 30 -2.86 14.20 -8.37
C ILE A 30 -3.41 15.62 -8.55
N LEU A 31 -2.58 16.64 -8.36
CA LEU A 31 -2.98 18.04 -8.56
C LEU A 31 -3.32 18.34 -10.02
N LYS A 32 -2.60 17.74 -10.96
CA LYS A 32 -2.80 17.96 -12.40
C LYS A 32 -4.04 17.24 -12.94
N ASP A 33 -4.18 15.96 -12.64
CA ASP A 33 -5.14 15.05 -13.29
C ASP A 33 -6.19 14.47 -12.34
N GLY A 34 -6.04 14.67 -11.02
CA GLY A 34 -7.03 14.26 -10.03
C GLY A 34 -8.27 15.16 -10.08
N ILE A 35 -9.45 14.57 -9.88
CA ILE A 35 -10.74 15.27 -9.85
C ILE A 35 -11.34 15.12 -8.47
N ILE A 36 -11.67 16.25 -7.83
CA ILE A 36 -12.42 16.23 -6.58
C ILE A 36 -13.91 16.37 -6.91
N LYS A 37 -14.69 15.36 -6.51
CA LYS A 37 -16.15 15.36 -6.63
C LYS A 37 -16.81 15.75 -5.31
N ASP A 38 -18.12 16.01 -5.38
CA ASP A 38 -18.94 16.32 -4.20
C ASP A 38 -18.75 15.29 -3.09
N GLY A 39 -18.63 15.76 -1.84
CA GLY A 39 -18.33 14.91 -0.69
C GLY A 39 -16.84 14.59 -0.50
N ASN A 40 -15.94 15.40 -1.05
CA ASN A 40 -14.47 15.24 -0.93
C ASN A 40 -13.94 13.90 -1.48
N VAL A 41 -14.56 13.36 -2.52
CA VAL A 41 -14.11 12.15 -3.19
C VAL A 41 -13.03 12.50 -4.22
N LEU A 42 -11.80 12.07 -3.95
CA LEU A 42 -10.71 12.17 -4.91
C LEU A 42 -10.81 11.06 -5.95
N LYS A 43 -10.96 11.45 -7.22
CA LYS A 43 -10.98 10.56 -8.37
C LYS A 43 -9.65 10.60 -9.11
N VAL A 44 -8.99 9.45 -9.22
CA VAL A 44 -7.67 9.25 -9.84
C VAL A 44 -7.70 8.13 -10.88
N ASP A 45 -8.86 7.93 -11.47
CA ASP A 45 -9.13 6.83 -12.39
C ASP A 45 -8.39 6.95 -13.72
N SER A 46 -7.96 8.14 -14.11
CA SER A 46 -7.24 8.37 -15.37
C SER A 46 -5.78 7.89 -15.36
N PHE A 47 -5.19 7.64 -14.18
CA PHE A 47 -3.79 7.25 -14.09
C PHE A 47 -3.46 6.20 -13.03
N LEU A 48 -4.39 5.86 -12.12
CA LEU A 48 -4.10 4.97 -11.00
C LEU A 48 -4.94 3.69 -11.02
N ASN A 49 -6.27 3.80 -10.98
CA ASN A 49 -7.14 2.68 -10.64
C ASN A 49 -8.23 2.33 -11.65
N HIS A 50 -8.19 2.90 -12.83
CA HIS A 50 -8.98 2.48 -13.98
C HIS A 50 -8.11 2.43 -15.24
N GLN A 51 -7.60 3.56 -15.69
CA GLN A 51 -6.43 3.60 -16.57
C GLN A 51 -5.18 3.67 -15.71
N MET A 52 -4.18 2.87 -16.04
CA MET A 52 -2.93 2.76 -15.27
C MET A 52 -1.78 3.40 -16.05
N ASP A 53 -1.15 4.40 -15.44
CA ASP A 53 0.06 5.02 -15.98
C ASP A 53 1.28 4.21 -15.52
N ILE A 54 1.81 3.40 -16.40
CA ILE A 54 2.90 2.47 -16.09
C ILE A 54 4.21 3.21 -15.75
N GLU A 55 4.48 4.34 -16.41
CA GLU A 55 5.65 5.15 -16.08
C GLU A 55 5.57 5.73 -14.66
N LEU A 56 4.38 6.20 -14.25
CA LEU A 56 4.12 6.63 -12.88
C LEU A 56 4.34 5.47 -11.90
N PHE A 57 3.86 4.28 -12.20
CA PHE A 57 4.05 3.10 -11.36
C PHE A 57 5.52 2.68 -11.27
N ASP A 58 6.27 2.83 -12.34
CA ASP A 58 7.72 2.58 -12.35
C ASP A 58 8.46 3.55 -11.42
N GLN A 59 8.13 4.82 -11.44
CA GLN A 59 8.66 5.82 -10.51
C GLN A 59 8.31 5.48 -9.06
N MET A 60 7.08 5.04 -8.80
CA MET A 60 6.66 4.57 -7.48
C MET A 60 7.47 3.33 -7.04
N GLY A 61 7.68 2.39 -7.93
CA GLY A 61 8.48 1.20 -7.66
C GLY A 61 9.92 1.52 -7.28
N ALA A 62 10.55 2.45 -7.99
CA ALA A 62 11.88 2.95 -7.69
C ALA A 62 11.94 3.61 -6.29
N GLU A 63 10.93 4.40 -5.95
CA GLU A 63 10.85 5.06 -4.63
C GLU A 63 10.63 4.05 -3.50
N PHE A 64 9.75 3.08 -3.66
CA PHE A 64 9.57 2.01 -2.68
C PHE A 64 10.83 1.18 -2.52
N LYS A 65 11.53 0.87 -3.61
CA LYS A 65 12.82 0.15 -3.55
C LYS A 65 13.86 0.91 -2.72
N LYS A 66 13.93 2.23 -2.86
CA LYS A 66 14.81 3.06 -2.02
C LYS A 66 14.45 3.00 -0.53
N ARG A 67 13.15 3.11 -0.22
CA ARG A 67 12.66 3.16 1.17
C ARG A 67 12.84 1.84 1.90
N PHE A 68 12.73 0.74 1.21
CA PHE A 68 12.81 -0.61 1.77
C PHE A 68 14.09 -1.36 1.35
N ALA A 69 15.13 -0.65 0.90
CA ALA A 69 16.36 -1.27 0.39
C ALA A 69 17.12 -2.13 1.42
N ASP A 70 16.96 -1.83 2.70
CA ASP A 70 17.57 -2.55 3.82
C ASP A 70 16.72 -3.72 4.35
N ARG A 71 15.53 -3.94 3.77
CA ARG A 71 14.61 -4.99 4.18
C ARG A 71 14.74 -6.24 3.31
N PRO A 72 14.71 -7.45 3.91
CA PRO A 72 14.86 -8.71 3.17
C PRO A 72 13.54 -9.15 2.52
N ILE A 73 12.92 -8.28 1.72
CA ILE A 73 11.64 -8.54 1.07
C ILE A 73 11.81 -9.62 0.00
N ASN A 74 11.02 -10.68 0.07
CA ASN A 74 10.99 -11.78 -0.89
C ASN A 74 9.62 -12.02 -1.53
N LYS A 75 8.60 -11.27 -1.12
CA LYS A 75 7.24 -11.37 -1.67
C LYS A 75 6.47 -10.07 -1.53
N ILE A 76 5.65 -9.75 -2.52
CA ILE A 76 4.68 -8.65 -2.44
C ILE A 76 3.29 -9.23 -2.31
N LEU A 77 2.49 -8.67 -1.40
CA LEU A 77 1.09 -8.99 -1.20
C LEU A 77 0.23 -7.76 -1.47
N THR A 78 -0.81 -7.93 -2.23
CA THR A 78 -1.82 -6.91 -2.51
C THR A 78 -3.22 -7.51 -2.48
N ILE A 79 -4.23 -6.73 -2.83
CA ILE A 79 -5.63 -7.16 -2.89
C ILE A 79 -6.23 -6.76 -4.24
N GLU A 80 -7.08 -7.64 -4.81
CA GLU A 80 -7.84 -7.31 -6.02
C GLU A 80 -8.78 -6.09 -5.79
N ALA A 81 -8.98 -5.21 -6.80
CA ALA A 81 -8.43 -5.32 -8.14
C ALA A 81 -7.33 -4.26 -8.40
N SER A 82 -7.52 -3.03 -7.94
CA SER A 82 -6.72 -1.86 -8.33
C SER A 82 -5.28 -1.85 -7.79
N GLY A 83 -5.01 -2.55 -6.71
CA GLY A 83 -3.66 -2.72 -6.16
C GLY A 83 -2.75 -3.61 -7.00
N ILE A 84 -3.30 -4.50 -7.81
CA ILE A 84 -2.54 -5.51 -8.57
C ILE A 84 -1.59 -4.85 -9.57
N GLY A 85 -2.05 -3.87 -10.34
CA GLY A 85 -1.22 -3.20 -11.34
C GLY A 85 0.02 -2.55 -10.73
N ILE A 86 -0.17 -1.79 -9.66
CA ILE A 86 0.92 -1.15 -8.91
C ILE A 86 1.88 -2.20 -8.35
N ALA A 87 1.35 -3.23 -7.70
CA ALA A 87 2.15 -4.28 -7.09
C ALA A 87 3.03 -5.01 -8.12
N CYS A 88 2.52 -5.29 -9.30
CA CYS A 88 3.29 -5.96 -10.36
C CYS A 88 4.48 -5.10 -10.83
N VAL A 89 4.28 -3.81 -11.04
CA VAL A 89 5.38 -2.93 -11.46
C VAL A 89 6.39 -2.73 -10.32
N VAL A 90 5.94 -2.55 -9.09
CA VAL A 90 6.81 -2.48 -7.90
C VAL A 90 7.63 -3.75 -7.74
N ALA A 91 7.03 -4.92 -7.96
CA ALA A 91 7.70 -6.21 -7.84
C ALA A 91 8.88 -6.37 -8.78
N GLN A 92 8.86 -5.75 -9.96
CA GLN A 92 9.99 -5.74 -10.89
C GLN A 92 11.23 -5.08 -10.27
N HIS A 93 11.06 -4.02 -9.48
CA HIS A 93 12.15 -3.35 -8.77
C HIS A 93 12.74 -4.18 -7.64
N PHE A 94 11.97 -5.10 -7.07
CA PHE A 94 12.41 -6.00 -6.01
C PHE A 94 12.83 -7.38 -6.53
N GLY A 95 12.47 -7.74 -7.75
CA GLY A 95 12.75 -9.05 -8.33
C GLY A 95 12.04 -10.20 -7.59
N VAL A 96 10.80 -9.98 -7.13
CA VAL A 96 10.04 -10.92 -6.30
C VAL A 96 8.65 -11.19 -6.88
N PRO A 97 8.00 -12.32 -6.55
CA PRO A 97 6.65 -12.61 -6.97
C PRO A 97 5.61 -11.74 -6.26
N VAL A 98 4.46 -11.60 -6.88
CA VAL A 98 3.27 -10.95 -6.32
C VAL A 98 2.21 -12.00 -6.03
N VAL A 99 1.66 -11.96 -4.83
CA VAL A 99 0.44 -12.67 -4.45
C VAL A 99 -0.66 -11.63 -4.23
N PHE A 100 -1.84 -11.85 -4.76
CA PHE A 100 -2.96 -10.99 -4.46
C PHE A 100 -4.09 -11.74 -3.77
N ALA A 101 -4.60 -11.14 -2.72
CA ALA A 101 -5.75 -11.64 -2.01
C ALA A 101 -7.01 -11.45 -2.83
N LYS A 102 -7.92 -12.41 -2.76
CA LYS A 102 -9.21 -12.39 -3.45
C LYS A 102 -10.34 -12.09 -2.49
N LYS A 103 -11.36 -11.41 -2.98
CA LYS A 103 -12.62 -11.19 -2.25
C LYS A 103 -13.52 -12.41 -2.42
N SER A 104 -14.13 -12.89 -1.35
CA SER A 104 -14.69 -14.25 -1.20
C SER A 104 -15.86 -14.66 -2.09
N LYS A 105 -16.37 -13.82 -2.98
CA LYS A 105 -17.58 -14.15 -3.77
C LYS A 105 -17.34 -15.02 -5.00
N SER A 106 -16.09 -15.32 -5.36
CA SER A 106 -15.75 -16.13 -6.55
C SER A 106 -14.74 -17.21 -6.18
N ILE A 107 -15.19 -18.22 -5.45
CA ILE A 107 -14.29 -19.24 -4.93
C ILE A 107 -14.24 -20.43 -5.90
N ASN A 108 -13.27 -20.41 -6.80
CA ASN A 108 -12.71 -21.61 -7.41
C ASN A 108 -11.23 -21.71 -7.02
N ILE A 109 -10.94 -21.64 -5.72
CA ILE A 109 -9.58 -21.87 -5.22
C ILE A 109 -9.58 -23.26 -4.60
N GLU A 110 -8.82 -24.17 -5.21
CA GLU A 110 -8.59 -25.49 -4.64
C GLU A 110 -7.56 -25.41 -3.50
N GLY A 111 -7.81 -26.13 -2.42
CA GLY A 111 -6.88 -26.30 -1.32
C GLY A 111 -7.20 -25.42 -0.10
N GLU A 112 -6.27 -25.43 0.84
CA GLU A 112 -6.39 -24.68 2.08
C GLU A 112 -6.09 -23.18 1.90
N MET A 113 -6.77 -22.35 2.67
CA MET A 113 -6.68 -20.88 2.57
C MET A 113 -6.46 -20.23 3.91
N TYR A 114 -5.73 -19.09 3.89
CA TYR A 114 -5.80 -18.09 4.93
C TYR A 114 -6.97 -17.17 4.63
N THR A 115 -7.75 -16.85 5.66
CA THR A 115 -8.93 -16.01 5.56
C THR A 115 -8.86 -14.88 6.59
N ALA A 116 -9.21 -13.66 6.18
CA ALA A 116 -9.41 -12.55 7.09
C ALA A 116 -10.74 -11.86 6.78
N GLU A 117 -11.42 -11.38 7.83
CA GLU A 117 -12.63 -10.57 7.68
C GLU A 117 -12.25 -9.09 7.57
N VAL A 118 -12.79 -8.43 6.56
CA VAL A 118 -12.63 -6.99 6.34
C VAL A 118 -13.99 -6.32 6.52
N GLU A 119 -14.09 -5.43 7.50
CA GLU A 119 -15.31 -4.65 7.73
C GLU A 119 -15.26 -3.35 6.92
N SER A 120 -16.28 -3.13 6.10
CA SER A 120 -16.50 -1.85 5.43
C SER A 120 -17.55 -1.05 6.20
N PHE A 121 -17.13 0.01 6.89
CA PHE A 121 -18.04 0.89 7.64
C PHE A 121 -19.07 1.61 6.77
N THR A 122 -18.75 1.82 5.48
CA THR A 122 -19.63 2.54 4.55
C THR A 122 -20.73 1.68 3.95
N HIS A 123 -20.58 0.37 3.93
CA HIS A 123 -21.53 -0.54 3.25
C HIS A 123 -22.11 -1.63 4.13
N LYS A 124 -21.85 -1.66 5.43
CA LYS A 124 -22.27 -2.71 6.38
C LYS A 124 -22.01 -4.15 5.90
N CYS A 125 -21.07 -4.33 4.95
CA CYS A 125 -20.71 -5.62 4.40
C CYS A 125 -19.40 -6.11 5.00
N LYS A 126 -19.44 -7.28 5.60
CA LYS A 126 -18.24 -8.04 5.93
C LYS A 126 -17.75 -8.74 4.66
N ASN A 127 -16.60 -8.35 4.16
CA ASN A 127 -15.95 -9.05 3.06
C ASN A 127 -14.87 -9.96 3.63
N GLN A 128 -14.88 -11.21 3.21
CA GLN A 128 -13.75 -12.11 3.46
C GLN A 128 -12.69 -11.89 2.40
N VAL A 129 -11.45 -11.84 2.84
CA VAL A 129 -10.26 -11.78 2.00
C VAL A 129 -9.52 -13.08 2.16
N ILE A 130 -9.15 -13.72 1.06
CA ILE A 130 -8.55 -15.05 1.05
C ILE A 130 -7.28 -15.11 0.23
N VAL A 131 -6.30 -15.91 0.72
CA VAL A 131 -5.06 -16.27 0.03
C VAL A 131 -4.85 -17.77 0.18
N ALA A 132 -4.53 -18.47 -0.91
CA ALA A 132 -4.20 -19.89 -0.84
C ALA A 132 -2.91 -20.11 -0.03
N LYS A 133 -2.92 -21.06 0.90
CA LYS A 133 -1.79 -21.37 1.78
C LYS A 133 -0.51 -21.75 1.03
N LYS A 134 -0.63 -22.36 -0.14
CA LYS A 134 0.52 -22.74 -0.97
C LYS A 134 1.37 -21.55 -1.47
N PHE A 135 0.84 -20.31 -1.43
CA PHE A 135 1.53 -19.12 -1.90
C PHE A 135 2.08 -18.22 -0.80
N LEU A 136 1.84 -18.55 0.46
CA LEU A 136 2.30 -17.76 1.59
C LEU A 136 2.66 -18.65 2.77
N SER A 137 3.85 -18.44 3.33
CA SER A 137 4.40 -19.26 4.41
C SER A 137 5.18 -18.44 5.44
N GLY A 138 5.65 -19.11 6.49
CA GLY A 138 6.49 -18.50 7.53
C GLY A 138 7.85 -18.01 7.06
N GLU A 139 8.31 -18.43 5.88
CA GLU A 139 9.56 -17.98 5.27
C GLU A 139 9.40 -16.68 4.47
N ASP A 140 8.19 -16.20 4.32
CA ASP A 140 7.91 -15.01 3.53
C ASP A 140 8.13 -13.72 4.31
N HIS A 141 8.90 -12.83 3.71
CA HIS A 141 9.14 -11.46 4.12
C HIS A 141 8.40 -10.53 3.17
N VAL A 142 7.28 -10.01 3.62
CA VAL A 142 6.25 -9.44 2.76
C VAL A 142 6.27 -7.93 2.76
N LEU A 143 6.27 -7.33 1.57
CA LEU A 143 5.89 -5.94 1.35
C LEU A 143 4.42 -5.90 0.91
N ILE A 144 3.57 -5.23 1.67
CA ILE A 144 2.17 -5.02 1.31
C ILE A 144 2.05 -3.76 0.47
N ILE A 145 1.40 -3.85 -0.69
CA ILE A 145 1.17 -2.74 -1.62
C ILE A 145 -0.33 -2.59 -1.85
N ASP A 146 -0.82 -1.35 -1.77
CA ASP A 146 -2.19 -1.02 -2.17
C ASP A 146 -2.26 0.39 -2.78
N ASP A 147 -3.37 0.72 -3.44
CA ASP A 147 -3.57 2.02 -4.07
C ASP A 147 -4.05 3.09 -3.09
N PHE A 148 -5.04 2.78 -2.26
CA PHE A 148 -5.62 3.70 -1.30
C PHE A 148 -5.63 3.17 0.13
N LEU A 149 -5.24 4.02 1.07
CA LEU A 149 -5.50 3.82 2.49
C LEU A 149 -6.68 4.70 2.91
N ALA A 150 -7.85 4.11 3.06
CA ALA A 150 -9.06 4.78 3.53
C ALA A 150 -9.22 4.60 5.06
N ASN A 151 -9.92 3.56 5.49
CA ASN A 151 -10.14 3.24 6.91
C ASN A 151 -9.16 2.19 7.45
N GLY A 152 -8.30 1.63 6.62
CA GLY A 152 -7.31 0.61 6.99
C GLY A 152 -7.82 -0.82 7.10
N CYS A 153 -9.12 -1.07 6.88
CA CYS A 153 -9.70 -2.41 7.07
C CYS A 153 -9.10 -3.45 6.12
N ALA A 154 -8.99 -3.15 4.83
CA ALA A 154 -8.38 -4.06 3.85
C ALA A 154 -6.93 -4.36 4.22
N LEU A 155 -6.18 -3.35 4.60
CA LEU A 155 -4.78 -3.48 4.99
C LEU A 155 -4.62 -4.31 6.26
N GLN A 156 -5.48 -4.13 7.26
CA GLN A 156 -5.51 -4.97 8.47
C GLN A 156 -5.77 -6.43 8.13
N GLY A 157 -6.68 -6.71 7.18
CA GLY A 157 -6.93 -8.06 6.69
C GLY A 157 -5.71 -8.70 6.05
N LEU A 158 -4.96 -7.96 5.24
CA LEU A 158 -3.72 -8.44 4.62
C LEU A 158 -2.63 -8.70 5.68
N ILE A 159 -2.47 -7.83 6.67
CA ILE A 159 -1.55 -8.01 7.79
C ILE A 159 -1.90 -9.28 8.57
N GLN A 160 -3.18 -9.49 8.84
CA GLN A 160 -3.66 -10.68 9.55
C GLN A 160 -3.36 -11.98 8.78
N ILE A 161 -3.52 -11.96 7.46
CA ILE A 161 -3.20 -13.10 6.60
C ILE A 161 -1.71 -13.44 6.68
N VAL A 162 -0.82 -12.46 6.60
CA VAL A 162 0.64 -12.67 6.73
C VAL A 162 0.98 -13.26 8.10
N LYS A 163 0.39 -12.74 9.17
CA LYS A 163 0.57 -13.27 10.53
C LYS A 163 0.06 -14.70 10.67
N SER A 164 -1.09 -15.02 10.09
CA SER A 164 -1.64 -16.38 10.08
C SER A 164 -0.75 -17.37 9.35
N ALA A 165 -0.04 -16.93 8.33
CA ALA A 165 0.94 -17.72 7.61
C ALA A 165 2.28 -17.89 8.38
N GLY A 166 2.47 -17.14 9.46
CA GLY A 166 3.75 -17.09 10.18
C GLY A 166 4.82 -16.25 9.49
N GLY A 167 4.47 -15.51 8.45
CA GLY A 167 5.36 -14.62 7.73
C GLY A 167 5.62 -13.30 8.46
N THR A 168 6.50 -12.50 7.91
CA THR A 168 6.88 -11.19 8.45
C THR A 168 6.42 -10.08 7.51
N VAL A 169 5.74 -9.06 8.04
CA VAL A 169 5.47 -7.82 7.29
C VAL A 169 6.69 -6.92 7.42
N GLU A 170 7.44 -6.77 6.33
CA GLU A 170 8.66 -5.95 6.28
C GLU A 170 8.35 -4.48 6.00
N GLY A 171 7.23 -4.20 5.36
CA GLY A 171 6.81 -2.85 5.07
C GLY A 171 5.43 -2.79 4.42
N ILE A 172 4.91 -1.57 4.31
CA ILE A 172 3.62 -1.26 3.71
C ILE A 172 3.81 -0.04 2.81
N GLY A 173 3.50 -0.20 1.54
CA GLY A 173 3.53 0.85 0.54
C GLY A 173 2.12 1.17 0.03
N ILE A 174 1.68 2.40 0.26
CA ILE A 174 0.37 2.90 -0.18
C ILE A 174 0.58 4.10 -1.09
N ALA A 175 -0.09 4.10 -2.25
CA ALA A 175 0.02 5.22 -3.18
C ALA A 175 -0.63 6.48 -2.61
N ILE A 176 -1.86 6.39 -2.10
CA ILE A 176 -2.62 7.53 -1.60
C ILE A 176 -3.22 7.21 -0.22
N GLU A 177 -2.90 8.03 0.77
CA GLU A 177 -3.58 8.04 2.07
C GLU A 177 -4.61 9.19 2.11
N LYS A 178 -5.87 8.86 2.41
CA LYS A 178 -6.92 9.87 2.60
C LYS A 178 -6.86 10.41 4.02
N GLY A 179 -6.32 11.60 4.20
CA GLY A 179 -6.05 12.22 5.51
C GLY A 179 -7.28 12.49 6.38
N PHE A 180 -8.48 12.51 5.81
CA PHE A 180 -9.74 12.67 6.55
C PHE A 180 -10.34 11.34 7.06
N GLN A 181 -9.72 10.20 6.74
CA GLN A 181 -10.13 8.87 7.18
C GLN A 181 -9.12 8.31 8.20
N THR A 182 -9.56 7.34 8.99
CA THR A 182 -8.81 6.85 10.16
C THR A 182 -7.72 5.82 9.84
N GLY A 183 -7.54 5.45 8.56
CA GLY A 183 -6.66 4.36 8.16
C GLY A 183 -5.21 4.53 8.61
N GLY A 184 -4.63 5.71 8.40
CA GLY A 184 -3.26 5.99 8.80
C GLY A 184 -3.05 5.96 10.32
N THR A 185 -4.05 6.37 11.11
CA THR A 185 -4.00 6.33 12.57
C THR A 185 -4.06 4.92 13.12
N VAL A 186 -4.76 4.02 12.44
CA VAL A 186 -4.93 2.62 12.85
C VAL A 186 -3.69 1.77 12.55
N ILE A 187 -2.94 2.11 11.51
CA ILE A 187 -1.83 1.30 10.99
C ILE A 187 -0.47 1.76 11.51
N ARG A 188 -0.31 3.02 11.85
CA ARG A 188 0.95 3.61 12.37
C ARG A 188 1.28 3.19 13.79
#